data_4ee7f3339827b0d66d6b6da0d910ad51
#
_entry.id   4ee7f3339827b0d66d6b6da0d910ad51
#
_cell.length_a   1.000
_cell.length_b   1.000
_cell.length_c   1.000
_cell.angle_alpha   90.00
_cell.angle_beta   90.00
_cell.angle_gamma   90.00
#
_symmetry.space_group_name_H-M   'P 1'
#
loop_
_entity.id
_entity.type
_entity.pdbx_description
1 polymer ?
#
loop_
_entity_poly.entity_id
_entity_poly.type
_entity_poly.pdbx_seq_one_letter_code
_entity_poly.pdbx_strand_id
1 'polypeptide(L)'
;MEESAALWWTLLRMRFSATACLKGNASSGIGYAPVAQGPAGFREDQHETMRRLATLVLLATVAFLAGACQAVSLPNPATDQAILIGDLYNLVFVVAAVVFFLVEGLIVWSVIRYRRKATDRALPAQTHGNLVLEVVWTALPMVTVIALFFASWNVLNVVDARDESVAQVKVEVVGYQWAWKFGYPDAGIEIYGTAEQDPQLVVPINQVVQVTISSQDVNHGFYIPEFLFQRDAVPGHVNVFQFTPNKLGVFNGQCSAFCGLMHHAMRFSVKVVTQAEYDAWIAAGGPSANAAGFATLRMTTSHVADATPAISRFNRITM
;
A
#
# COMPACT_ATOMS: atom_id res chain seq x y z
N MET A 1 17.05 19.25 -1.48
CA MET A 1 16.05 19.19 -2.56
C MET A 1 16.10 20.38 -3.53
N GLU A 2 17.00 21.33 -3.34
CA GLU A 2 17.14 22.50 -4.24
C GLU A 2 18.15 22.33 -5.38
N GLU A 3 19.09 21.42 -5.28
CA GLU A 3 20.10 21.23 -6.33
C GLU A 3 19.62 20.50 -7.59
N SER A 4 18.54 19.74 -7.52
CA SER A 4 18.01 19.00 -8.68
C SER A 4 17.23 19.89 -9.68
N ALA A 5 16.72 21.02 -9.26
CA ALA A 5 15.99 21.95 -10.12
C ALA A 5 16.91 22.82 -11.01
N ALA A 6 18.12 23.08 -10.54
CA ALA A 6 19.09 23.91 -11.28
C ALA A 6 19.66 23.21 -12.52
N LEU A 7 19.79 21.89 -12.51
CA LEU A 7 20.31 21.10 -13.64
C LEU A 7 19.32 21.04 -14.82
N TRP A 8 18.02 21.01 -14.56
CA TRP A 8 16.98 21.00 -15.61
C TRP A 8 16.87 22.33 -16.36
N TRP A 9 17.06 23.46 -15.66
CA TRP A 9 17.05 24.80 -16.28
C TRP A 9 18.27 25.06 -17.15
N THR A 10 19.40 24.44 -16.87
CA THR A 10 20.64 24.61 -17.66
C THR A 10 20.58 23.84 -18.98
N LEU A 11 19.95 22.67 -18.99
CA LEU A 11 19.77 21.89 -20.23
C LEU A 11 18.71 22.48 -21.18
N LEU A 12 17.71 23.20 -20.67
CA LEU A 12 16.72 23.90 -21.50
C LEU A 12 17.29 25.17 -22.14
N ARG A 13 18.28 25.83 -21.55
CA ARG A 13 18.89 27.06 -22.09
C ARG A 13 19.86 26.81 -23.24
N MET A 14 20.42 25.63 -23.39
CA MET A 14 21.40 25.36 -24.48
C MET A 14 20.77 25.16 -25.88
N ARG A 15 19.44 25.14 -26.01
CA ARG A 15 18.78 24.99 -27.32
C ARG A 15 18.24 26.28 -27.95
N PHE A 16 18.41 27.44 -27.33
CA PHE A 16 17.82 28.70 -27.83
C PHE A 16 18.84 29.81 -28.17
N SER A 17 20.09 29.49 -28.47
CA SER A 17 21.09 30.51 -28.80
C SER A 17 21.75 30.31 -30.17
N ALA A 18 20.93 30.08 -31.20
CA ALA A 18 21.42 30.00 -32.57
C ALA A 18 20.55 30.75 -33.59
N THR A 19 19.95 31.89 -33.19
CA THR A 19 19.21 32.72 -34.17
C THR A 19 19.25 34.22 -33.82
N ALA A 20 20.44 34.76 -33.63
CA ALA A 20 20.59 36.21 -33.55
C ALA A 20 21.96 36.62 -34.07
N CYS A 21 22.14 36.54 -35.36
CA CYS A 21 23.11 37.41 -36.09
C CYS A 21 22.90 37.25 -37.59
N LEU A 22 22.13 38.12 -38.20
CA LEU A 22 22.22 38.48 -39.63
C LEU A 22 21.22 39.63 -39.90
N LYS A 23 21.59 40.85 -39.49
CA LYS A 23 21.20 42.07 -40.16
C LYS A 23 22.49 42.81 -40.49
N GLY A 24 23.04 42.50 -41.64
CA GLY A 24 24.16 43.21 -42.26
C GLY A 24 23.83 43.41 -43.71
N ASN A 25 23.89 44.64 -44.14
CA ASN A 25 23.52 45.23 -45.43
C ASN A 25 24.29 44.56 -46.57
N ALA A 26 23.62 44.19 -47.65
CA ALA A 26 24.17 43.53 -48.81
C ALA A 26 24.45 44.50 -49.92
N SER A 27 25.68 44.55 -50.37
CA SER A 27 26.03 44.89 -51.77
C SER A 27 27.49 44.48 -52.07
N SER A 28 27.66 43.19 -52.42
CA SER A 28 28.77 42.70 -53.26
C SER A 28 28.46 41.30 -53.68
N GLY A 29 28.35 41.02 -54.94
CA GLY A 29 28.04 39.73 -55.52
C GLY A 29 29.18 38.72 -55.23
N ILE A 30 28.91 37.80 -54.40
CA ILE A 30 29.71 36.59 -54.17
C ILE A 30 28.83 35.40 -54.57
N GLY A 31 29.28 34.73 -55.68
CA GLY A 31 28.61 33.50 -56.10
C GLY A 31 28.55 32.46 -55.01
N TYR A 32 27.34 32.06 -54.62
CA TYR A 32 27.13 30.96 -53.74
C TYR A 32 27.51 29.65 -54.44
N ALA A 33 28.59 29.02 -54.00
CA ALA A 33 28.82 27.62 -54.35
C ALA A 33 27.64 26.79 -53.86
N PRO A 34 27.11 25.84 -54.65
CA PRO A 34 26.04 24.96 -54.16
C PRO A 34 26.52 24.19 -52.95
N VAL A 35 25.79 24.31 -51.84
CA VAL A 35 26.02 23.49 -50.64
C VAL A 35 25.96 22.04 -51.08
N ALA A 36 27.10 21.36 -50.99
CA ALA A 36 27.21 19.94 -51.30
C ALA A 36 26.14 19.20 -50.48
N GLN A 37 25.16 18.62 -51.17
CA GLN A 37 24.22 17.70 -50.53
C GLN A 37 25.04 16.52 -50.06
N GLY A 38 25.15 16.35 -48.74
CA GLY A 38 25.80 15.20 -48.13
C GLY A 38 25.20 13.89 -48.69
N PRO A 39 25.97 12.81 -48.72
CA PRO A 39 25.59 11.55 -49.37
C PRO A 39 24.24 11.05 -48.84
N ALA A 40 23.32 10.77 -49.76
CA ALA A 40 21.92 10.38 -49.49
C ALA A 40 21.83 9.16 -48.52
N GLY A 41 22.84 8.31 -48.48
CA GLY A 41 22.92 7.13 -47.57
C GLY A 41 23.01 7.47 -46.10
N PHE A 42 23.51 8.67 -45.69
CA PHE A 42 23.67 9.01 -44.28
C PHE A 42 22.34 9.34 -43.58
N ARG A 43 21.32 9.75 -44.34
CA ARG A 43 19.97 10.00 -43.78
C ARG A 43 19.15 8.73 -43.60
N GLU A 44 19.33 7.76 -44.45
CA GLU A 44 18.61 6.48 -44.42
C GLU A 44 19.05 5.62 -43.22
N ASP A 45 20.34 5.56 -42.92
CA ASP A 45 20.90 4.87 -41.76
C ASP A 45 20.43 5.44 -40.42
N GLN A 46 20.29 6.77 -40.32
CA GLN A 46 19.81 7.41 -39.09
C GLN A 46 18.33 7.10 -38.84
N HIS A 47 17.50 7.03 -39.86
CA HIS A 47 16.09 6.65 -39.69
C HIS A 47 15.93 5.19 -39.28
N GLU A 48 16.72 4.29 -39.82
CA GLU A 48 16.69 2.88 -39.46
C GLU A 48 17.18 2.64 -38.01
N THR A 49 18.26 3.31 -37.64
CA THR A 49 18.80 3.27 -36.26
C THR A 49 17.81 3.84 -35.25
N MET A 50 17.14 4.96 -35.55
CA MET A 50 16.09 5.53 -34.71
C MET A 50 14.88 4.59 -34.56
N ARG A 51 14.46 3.93 -35.64
CA ARG A 51 13.36 2.93 -35.60
C ARG A 51 13.75 1.72 -34.74
N ARG A 52 14.96 1.20 -34.87
CA ARG A 52 15.47 0.09 -34.04
C ARG A 52 15.53 0.49 -32.57
N LEU A 53 16.06 1.69 -32.26
CA LEU A 53 16.08 2.23 -30.89
C LEU A 53 14.66 2.40 -30.31
N ALA A 54 13.73 2.93 -31.07
CA ALA A 54 12.34 3.10 -30.64
C ALA A 54 11.68 1.73 -30.38
N THR A 55 11.94 0.74 -31.23
CA THR A 55 11.44 -0.65 -31.03
C THR A 55 12.04 -1.30 -29.80
N LEU A 56 13.35 -1.13 -29.56
CA LEU A 56 14.01 -1.66 -28.38
C LEU A 56 13.50 -1.02 -27.08
N VAL A 57 13.29 0.31 -27.10
CA VAL A 57 12.70 1.03 -25.97
C VAL A 57 11.28 0.56 -25.72
N LEU A 58 10.47 0.38 -26.76
CA LEU A 58 9.11 -0.14 -26.64
C LEU A 58 9.10 -1.56 -26.06
N LEU A 59 9.95 -2.45 -26.56
CA LEU A 59 10.06 -3.82 -26.06
C LEU A 59 10.56 -3.87 -24.60
N ALA A 60 11.54 -3.03 -24.26
CA ALA A 60 12.01 -2.89 -22.87
C ALA A 60 10.91 -2.37 -21.94
N THR A 61 10.12 -1.39 -22.40
CA THR A 61 8.99 -0.85 -21.64
C THR A 61 7.90 -1.91 -21.44
N VAL A 62 7.56 -2.68 -22.48
CA VAL A 62 6.58 -3.78 -22.38
C VAL A 62 7.09 -4.88 -21.45
N ALA A 63 8.36 -5.26 -21.53
CA ALA A 63 8.96 -6.25 -20.63
C ALA A 63 8.98 -5.76 -19.18
N PHE A 64 9.29 -4.49 -18.95
CA PHE A 64 9.25 -3.87 -17.62
C PHE A 64 7.82 -3.84 -17.05
N LEU A 65 6.84 -3.45 -17.86
CA LEU A 65 5.42 -3.45 -17.46
C LEU A 65 4.91 -4.87 -17.17
N ALA A 66 5.32 -5.87 -17.96
CA ALA A 66 4.96 -7.26 -17.72
C ALA A 66 5.56 -7.82 -16.42
N GLY A 67 6.78 -7.41 -16.06
CA GLY A 67 7.43 -7.78 -14.79
C GLY A 67 6.84 -7.06 -13.57
N ALA A 68 6.29 -5.86 -13.74
CA ALA A 68 5.68 -5.08 -12.66
C ALA A 68 4.37 -5.70 -12.13
N CYS A 69 3.70 -6.56 -12.89
CA CYS A 69 2.43 -7.18 -12.47
C CYS A 69 2.57 -8.04 -11.20
N GLN A 70 3.73 -8.66 -10.95
CA GLN A 70 3.96 -9.44 -9.72
C GLN A 70 4.21 -8.55 -8.49
N ALA A 71 4.73 -7.34 -8.68
CA ALA A 71 5.01 -6.41 -7.59
C ALA A 71 3.74 -5.70 -7.06
N VAL A 72 2.64 -5.75 -7.80
CA VAL A 72 1.36 -5.09 -7.46
C VAL A 72 0.34 -6.07 -6.87
N SER A 73 0.62 -7.39 -6.89
CA SER A 73 -0.29 -8.38 -6.32
C SER A 73 -0.25 -8.33 -4.79
N LEU A 74 -1.44 -8.35 -4.17
CA LEU A 74 -1.56 -8.56 -2.73
C LEU A 74 -1.03 -9.95 -2.34
N PRO A 75 -0.53 -10.12 -1.09
CA PRO A 75 -0.28 -11.44 -0.53
C PRO A 75 -1.52 -12.33 -0.63
N ASN A 76 -1.31 -13.65 -0.71
CA ASN A 76 -2.44 -14.59 -0.74
C ASN A 76 -3.23 -14.52 0.55
N PRO A 77 -4.54 -14.18 0.52
CA PRO A 77 -5.35 -14.05 1.73
C PRO A 77 -5.34 -15.34 2.55
N ALA A 78 -5.21 -15.20 3.87
CA ALA A 78 -5.17 -16.32 4.82
C ALA A 78 -6.30 -16.27 5.86
N THR A 79 -7.23 -15.32 5.74
CA THR A 79 -8.44 -15.19 6.56
C THR A 79 -9.64 -14.88 5.67
N ASP A 80 -10.85 -15.14 6.18
CA ASP A 80 -12.08 -14.82 5.46
C ASP A 80 -12.24 -13.32 5.25
N GLN A 81 -11.85 -12.51 6.23
CA GLN A 81 -11.82 -11.05 6.13
C GLN A 81 -10.85 -10.57 5.05
N ALA A 82 -9.67 -11.22 4.94
CA ALA A 82 -8.67 -10.87 3.93
C ALA A 82 -9.16 -11.15 2.50
N ILE A 83 -9.99 -12.17 2.29
CA ILE A 83 -10.61 -12.42 0.98
C ILE A 83 -11.47 -11.23 0.58
N LEU A 84 -12.36 -10.76 1.46
CA LEU A 84 -13.25 -9.63 1.19
C LEU A 84 -12.46 -8.33 0.92
N ILE A 85 -11.40 -8.10 1.70
CA ILE A 85 -10.51 -6.94 1.48
C ILE A 85 -9.78 -7.05 0.14
N GLY A 86 -9.30 -8.25 -0.21
CA GLY A 86 -8.64 -8.53 -1.48
C GLY A 86 -9.55 -8.30 -2.68
N ASP A 87 -10.81 -8.76 -2.60
CA ASP A 87 -11.80 -8.56 -3.66
C ASP A 87 -12.15 -7.07 -3.83
N LEU A 88 -12.31 -6.33 -2.73
CA LEU A 88 -12.51 -4.89 -2.79
C LEU A 88 -11.31 -4.17 -3.41
N TYR A 89 -10.08 -4.55 -3.02
CA TYR A 89 -8.86 -4.00 -3.61
C TYR A 89 -8.83 -4.24 -5.12
N ASN A 90 -9.12 -5.45 -5.58
CA ASN A 90 -9.16 -5.79 -7.00
C ASN A 90 -10.20 -4.95 -7.76
N LEU A 91 -11.39 -4.74 -7.18
CA LEU A 91 -12.41 -3.87 -7.75
C LEU A 91 -11.90 -2.43 -7.91
N VAL A 92 -11.35 -1.86 -6.85
CA VAL A 92 -10.79 -0.49 -6.86
C VAL A 92 -9.63 -0.38 -7.85
N PHE A 93 -8.75 -1.39 -7.89
CA PHE A 93 -7.62 -1.45 -8.82
C PHE A 93 -8.07 -1.46 -10.28
N VAL A 94 -9.08 -2.27 -10.62
CA VAL A 94 -9.63 -2.31 -11.99
C VAL A 94 -10.23 -0.97 -12.38
N VAL A 95 -11.03 -0.34 -11.50
CA VAL A 95 -11.60 1.00 -11.75
C VAL A 95 -10.49 2.02 -11.96
N ALA A 96 -9.47 2.03 -11.10
CA ALA A 96 -8.32 2.92 -11.20
C ALA A 96 -7.53 2.70 -12.51
N ALA A 97 -7.32 1.45 -12.91
CA ALA A 97 -6.66 1.10 -14.16
C ALA A 97 -7.44 1.61 -15.39
N VAL A 98 -8.77 1.44 -15.40
CA VAL A 98 -9.63 1.96 -16.48
C VAL A 98 -9.50 3.48 -16.59
N VAL A 99 -9.60 4.20 -15.46
CA VAL A 99 -9.45 5.66 -15.45
C VAL A 99 -8.06 6.08 -15.90
N PHE A 100 -7.01 5.39 -15.41
CA PHE A 100 -5.63 5.66 -15.78
C PHE A 100 -5.43 5.54 -17.31
N PHE A 101 -5.79 4.40 -17.90
CA PHE A 101 -5.59 4.20 -19.34
C PHE A 101 -6.46 5.11 -20.20
N LEU A 102 -7.66 5.47 -19.72
CA LEU A 102 -8.51 6.45 -20.41
C LEU A 102 -7.82 7.83 -20.44
N VAL A 103 -7.34 8.32 -19.30
CA VAL A 103 -6.70 9.63 -19.19
C VAL A 103 -5.39 9.66 -19.96
N GLU A 104 -4.52 8.66 -19.78
CA GLU A 104 -3.26 8.56 -20.52
C GLU A 104 -3.50 8.46 -22.02
N GLY A 105 -4.49 7.68 -22.44
CA GLY A 105 -4.87 7.57 -23.85
C GLY A 105 -5.34 8.91 -24.44
N LEU A 106 -6.15 9.67 -23.70
CA LEU A 106 -6.59 11.00 -24.10
C LEU A 106 -5.44 11.99 -24.20
N ILE A 107 -4.49 11.95 -23.25
CA ILE A 107 -3.28 12.80 -23.27
C ILE A 107 -2.43 12.47 -24.51
N VAL A 108 -2.10 11.20 -24.71
CA VAL A 108 -1.30 10.75 -25.85
C VAL A 108 -2.00 11.10 -27.17
N TRP A 109 -3.31 10.82 -27.27
CA TRP A 109 -4.10 11.21 -28.46
C TRP A 109 -4.06 12.71 -28.71
N SER A 110 -4.21 13.54 -27.66
CA SER A 110 -4.18 15.00 -27.78
C SER A 110 -2.82 15.50 -28.25
N VAL A 111 -1.72 14.96 -27.69
CA VAL A 111 -0.36 15.29 -28.09
C VAL A 111 -0.11 14.97 -29.57
N ILE A 112 -0.56 13.81 -30.04
CA ILE A 112 -0.39 13.38 -31.42
C ILE A 112 -1.28 14.21 -32.35
N ARG A 113 -2.57 14.39 -32.01
CA ARG A 113 -3.60 14.98 -32.86
C ARG A 113 -3.47 16.49 -32.99
N TYR A 114 -3.12 17.16 -31.89
CA TYR A 114 -3.05 18.64 -31.85
C TYR A 114 -1.63 19.19 -31.86
N ARG A 115 -0.61 18.37 -32.18
CA ARG A 115 0.77 18.80 -32.30
C ARG A 115 0.88 19.85 -33.41
N ARG A 116 1.32 21.06 -33.04
CA ARG A 116 1.56 22.15 -33.98
C ARG A 116 2.70 21.79 -34.95
N LYS A 117 2.45 21.96 -36.25
CA LYS A 117 3.47 21.81 -37.32
C LYS A 117 4.17 23.14 -37.55
N ALA A 118 5.41 23.10 -38.03
CA ALA A 118 6.19 24.30 -38.31
C ALA A 118 5.54 25.20 -39.39
N THR A 119 4.66 24.61 -40.20
CA THR A 119 3.90 25.29 -41.27
C THR A 119 2.62 25.97 -40.80
N ASP A 120 2.15 25.65 -39.59
CA ASP A 120 0.88 26.15 -39.06
C ASP A 120 1.04 27.59 -38.59
N ARG A 121 0.50 28.54 -39.37
CA ARG A 121 0.53 29.97 -39.05
C ARG A 121 -0.76 30.48 -38.43
N ALA A 122 -1.87 29.78 -38.62
CA ALA A 122 -3.16 30.13 -38.06
C ALA A 122 -3.25 29.78 -36.58
N LEU A 123 -3.91 30.62 -35.79
CA LEU A 123 -4.30 30.28 -34.43
C LEU A 123 -5.44 29.24 -34.45
N PRO A 124 -5.47 28.27 -33.51
CA PRO A 124 -6.58 27.33 -33.42
C PRO A 124 -7.89 28.03 -33.09
N ALA A 125 -9.00 27.43 -33.49
CA ALA A 125 -10.33 27.93 -33.14
C ALA A 125 -10.48 28.03 -31.60
N GLN A 126 -10.98 29.18 -31.15
CA GLN A 126 -11.24 29.42 -29.72
C GLN A 126 -12.61 28.86 -29.38
N THR A 127 -12.64 27.76 -28.67
CA THR A 127 -13.87 27.14 -28.14
C THR A 127 -14.03 27.50 -26.66
N HIS A 128 -15.23 27.96 -26.27
CA HIS A 128 -15.48 28.49 -24.92
C HIS A 128 -16.14 27.52 -23.96
N GLY A 129 -16.37 26.27 -24.32
CA GLY A 129 -16.95 25.25 -23.44
C GLY A 129 -17.98 24.37 -24.16
N ASN A 130 -18.33 23.29 -23.48
CA ASN A 130 -19.40 22.36 -23.91
C ASN A 130 -20.10 21.83 -22.66
N LEU A 131 -21.29 22.35 -22.39
CA LEU A 131 -22.05 22.02 -21.20
C LEU A 131 -22.28 20.50 -21.02
N VAL A 132 -22.49 19.78 -22.13
CA VAL A 132 -22.70 18.32 -22.07
C VAL A 132 -21.44 17.62 -21.59
N LEU A 133 -20.28 17.97 -22.15
CA LEU A 133 -19.00 17.42 -21.68
C LEU A 133 -18.71 17.78 -20.22
N GLU A 134 -18.99 19.02 -19.82
CA GLU A 134 -18.81 19.49 -18.44
C GLU A 134 -19.64 18.69 -17.46
N VAL A 135 -20.90 18.44 -17.77
CA VAL A 135 -21.81 17.61 -16.96
C VAL A 135 -21.29 16.16 -16.91
N VAL A 136 -20.89 15.59 -18.05
CA VAL A 136 -20.44 14.19 -18.12
C VAL A 136 -19.17 13.97 -17.28
N TRP A 137 -18.14 14.83 -17.45
CA TRP A 137 -16.90 14.62 -16.69
C TRP A 137 -17.00 14.98 -15.21
N THR A 138 -18.06 15.67 -14.78
CA THR A 138 -18.36 15.92 -13.37
C THR A 138 -19.19 14.77 -12.79
N ALA A 139 -20.26 14.37 -13.49
CA ALA A 139 -21.20 13.36 -12.99
C ALA A 139 -20.58 11.95 -12.95
N LEU A 140 -19.81 11.57 -13.97
CA LEU A 140 -19.22 10.22 -14.05
C LEU A 140 -18.27 9.90 -12.88
N PRO A 141 -17.27 10.74 -12.55
CA PRO A 141 -16.42 10.50 -11.37
C PRO A 141 -17.23 10.52 -10.06
N MET A 142 -18.20 11.41 -9.92
CA MET A 142 -19.04 11.48 -8.72
C MET A 142 -19.81 10.17 -8.51
N VAL A 143 -20.45 9.63 -9.55
CA VAL A 143 -21.17 8.34 -9.49
C VAL A 143 -20.19 7.20 -9.17
N THR A 144 -18.99 7.21 -9.77
CA THR A 144 -17.95 6.21 -9.50
C THR A 144 -17.54 6.22 -8.03
N VAL A 145 -17.28 7.40 -7.44
CA VAL A 145 -16.91 7.53 -6.02
C VAL A 145 -18.04 7.07 -5.10
N ILE A 146 -19.29 7.43 -5.41
CA ILE A 146 -20.46 6.98 -4.64
C ILE A 146 -20.59 5.45 -4.68
N ALA A 147 -20.41 4.83 -5.84
CA ALA A 147 -20.46 3.37 -5.98
C ALA A 147 -19.36 2.68 -5.17
N LEU A 148 -18.12 3.19 -5.25
CA LEU A 148 -16.98 2.68 -4.46
C LEU A 148 -17.18 2.89 -2.96
N PHE A 149 -17.79 4.00 -2.55
CA PHE A 149 -18.14 4.25 -1.15
C PHE A 149 -19.07 3.16 -0.61
N PHE A 150 -20.16 2.84 -1.31
CA PHE A 150 -21.09 1.79 -0.85
C PHE A 150 -20.46 0.39 -0.89
N ALA A 151 -19.63 0.10 -1.89
CA ALA A 151 -18.87 -1.15 -1.92
C ALA A 151 -17.94 -1.29 -0.71
N SER A 152 -17.17 -0.24 -0.41
CA SER A 152 -16.28 -0.19 0.76
C SER A 152 -17.04 -0.25 2.08
N TRP A 153 -18.18 0.44 2.19
CA TRP A 153 -19.03 0.43 3.37
C TRP A 153 -19.55 -0.99 3.69
N ASN A 154 -19.97 -1.74 2.68
CA ASN A 154 -20.43 -3.11 2.86
C ASN A 154 -19.31 -4.03 3.38
N VAL A 155 -18.12 -3.95 2.80
CA VAL A 155 -16.97 -4.73 3.26
C VAL A 155 -16.55 -4.35 4.68
N LEU A 156 -16.49 -3.06 4.98
CA LEU A 156 -16.14 -2.56 6.30
C LEU A 156 -17.09 -3.07 7.38
N ASN A 157 -18.39 -3.05 7.13
CA ASN A 157 -19.38 -3.55 8.08
C ASN A 157 -19.20 -5.04 8.40
N VAL A 158 -18.73 -5.85 7.45
CA VAL A 158 -18.44 -7.27 7.68
C VAL A 158 -17.11 -7.48 8.40
N VAL A 159 -16.07 -6.74 7.98
CA VAL A 159 -14.71 -6.87 8.55
C VAL A 159 -14.64 -6.37 9.99
N ASP A 160 -15.38 -5.30 10.32
CA ASP A 160 -15.44 -4.74 11.66
C ASP A 160 -16.60 -5.31 12.52
N ALA A 161 -17.40 -6.23 11.97
CA ALA A 161 -18.42 -6.93 12.76
C ALA A 161 -17.79 -7.65 13.94
N ARG A 162 -18.41 -7.51 15.11
CA ARG A 162 -18.00 -8.12 16.37
C ARG A 162 -19.19 -8.83 16.96
N ASP A 163 -19.07 -10.12 17.13
CA ASP A 163 -20.05 -10.93 17.84
C ASP A 163 -19.31 -11.79 18.85
N GLU A 164 -19.40 -11.40 20.12
CA GLU A 164 -18.75 -12.14 21.21
C GLU A 164 -19.33 -13.54 21.40
N SER A 165 -20.56 -13.76 20.95
CA SER A 165 -21.23 -15.07 21.08
C SER A 165 -20.66 -16.14 20.16
N VAL A 166 -20.00 -15.75 19.05
CA VAL A 166 -19.39 -16.66 18.08
C VAL A 166 -17.88 -16.81 18.25
N ALA A 167 -17.26 -16.01 19.12
CA ALA A 167 -15.82 -16.09 19.37
C ALA A 167 -15.47 -17.38 20.12
N GLN A 168 -14.72 -18.28 19.46
CA GLN A 168 -14.28 -19.56 20.03
C GLN A 168 -12.92 -19.47 20.70
N VAL A 169 -12.08 -18.53 20.28
CA VAL A 169 -10.75 -18.31 20.84
C VAL A 169 -10.60 -16.84 21.20
N LYS A 170 -10.26 -16.55 22.45
CA LYS A 170 -9.97 -15.21 22.94
C LYS A 170 -8.48 -15.04 23.14
N VAL A 171 -7.94 -13.98 22.58
CA VAL A 171 -6.53 -13.63 22.66
C VAL A 171 -6.36 -12.19 23.13
N GLU A 172 -5.47 -11.97 24.08
CA GLU A 172 -4.98 -10.67 24.46
C GLU A 172 -3.65 -10.39 23.75
N VAL A 173 -3.53 -9.24 23.08
CA VAL A 173 -2.31 -8.79 22.42
C VAL A 173 -1.88 -7.48 23.07
N VAL A 174 -0.66 -7.43 23.59
CA VAL A 174 -0.11 -6.22 24.18
C VAL A 174 1.20 -5.85 23.48
N GLY A 175 1.25 -4.63 22.92
CA GLY A 175 2.47 -4.06 22.38
C GLY A 175 3.27 -3.36 23.47
N TYR A 176 4.60 -3.48 23.43
CA TYR A 176 5.56 -2.71 24.25
C TYR A 176 6.89 -2.60 23.52
N GLN A 177 7.71 -1.65 23.88
CA GLN A 177 8.98 -1.39 23.20
C GLN A 177 10.04 -2.44 23.58
N TRP A 178 10.48 -3.34 22.66
CA TRP A 178 10.06 -3.48 21.25
C TRP A 178 9.70 -4.92 20.96
N ALA A 179 8.61 -5.39 21.55
CA ALA A 179 8.12 -6.76 21.41
C ALA A 179 6.59 -6.85 21.60
N TRP A 180 6.08 -8.06 21.52
CA TRP A 180 4.67 -8.37 21.71
C TRP A 180 4.48 -9.39 22.83
N LYS A 181 3.39 -9.23 23.59
CA LYS A 181 2.87 -10.25 24.50
C LYS A 181 1.58 -10.81 23.92
N PHE A 182 1.45 -12.13 23.97
CA PHE A 182 0.22 -12.83 23.65
C PHE A 182 -0.30 -13.55 24.89
N GLY A 183 -1.55 -13.28 25.24
CA GLY A 183 -2.25 -13.90 26.34
C GLY A 183 -3.44 -14.74 25.86
N TYR A 184 -3.69 -15.88 26.50
CA TYR A 184 -4.88 -16.70 26.31
C TYR A 184 -5.62 -16.75 27.64
N PRO A 185 -6.56 -15.80 27.89
CA PRO A 185 -7.19 -15.65 29.22
C PRO A 185 -7.89 -16.94 29.71
N ASP A 186 -8.56 -17.64 28.79
CA ASP A 186 -9.31 -18.85 29.12
C ASP A 186 -8.41 -20.05 29.51
N ALA A 187 -7.14 -20.03 29.05
CA ALA A 187 -6.15 -21.08 29.33
C ALA A 187 -5.08 -20.67 30.35
N GLY A 188 -5.03 -19.39 30.73
CA GLY A 188 -4.00 -18.85 31.63
C GLY A 188 -2.59 -18.90 31.05
N ILE A 189 -2.44 -18.89 29.71
CA ILE A 189 -1.17 -18.96 29.02
C ILE A 189 -0.75 -17.55 28.64
N GLU A 190 0.52 -17.19 28.89
CA GLU A 190 1.12 -15.93 28.42
C GLU A 190 2.45 -16.21 27.70
N ILE A 191 2.65 -15.56 26.56
CA ILE A 191 3.84 -15.68 25.72
C ILE A 191 4.44 -14.28 25.57
N TYR A 192 5.67 -14.13 26.00
CA TYR A 192 6.41 -12.87 25.91
C TYR A 192 7.46 -12.95 24.81
N GLY A 193 7.47 -11.96 23.92
CA GLY A 193 8.56 -11.75 22.98
C GLY A 193 9.66 -10.88 23.55
N THR A 194 10.79 -10.88 22.89
CA THR A 194 11.90 -9.92 23.09
C THR A 194 12.33 -9.34 21.75
N ALA A 195 13.23 -8.37 21.77
CA ALA A 195 13.79 -7.82 20.52
C ALA A 195 14.59 -8.86 19.71
N GLU A 196 15.08 -9.93 20.37
CA GLU A 196 15.87 -11.00 19.75
C GLU A 196 15.03 -12.24 19.43
N GLN A 197 13.85 -12.38 20.05
CA GLN A 197 13.01 -13.56 19.91
C GLN A 197 11.56 -13.18 19.65
N ASP A 198 11.15 -13.42 18.41
CA ASP A 198 9.80 -13.14 17.94
C ASP A 198 8.80 -14.10 18.61
N PRO A 199 7.75 -13.61 19.30
CA PRO A 199 6.74 -14.46 19.91
C PRO A 199 5.82 -15.04 18.83
N GLN A 200 5.27 -16.25 19.10
CA GLN A 200 4.35 -16.92 18.19
C GLN A 200 2.95 -17.01 18.79
N LEU A 201 1.97 -16.44 18.11
CA LEU A 201 0.55 -16.60 18.39
C LEU A 201 0.04 -17.88 17.72
N VAL A 202 -0.55 -18.80 18.45
CA VAL A 202 -1.10 -20.07 17.93
C VAL A 202 -2.63 -19.99 17.92
N VAL A 203 -3.24 -20.27 16.77
CA VAL A 203 -4.70 -20.22 16.62
C VAL A 203 -5.21 -21.40 15.77
N PRO A 204 -6.41 -21.91 16.00
CA PRO A 204 -6.99 -22.97 15.19
C PRO A 204 -7.56 -22.45 13.88
N ILE A 205 -7.52 -23.28 12.84
CA ILE A 205 -8.13 -22.99 11.55
C ILE A 205 -9.66 -23.02 11.63
N ASN A 206 -10.33 -22.17 10.82
CA ASN A 206 -11.80 -22.09 10.69
C ASN A 206 -12.54 -21.78 12.00
N GLN A 207 -11.86 -21.18 12.97
CA GLN A 207 -12.46 -20.72 14.21
C GLN A 207 -12.40 -19.20 14.30
N VAL A 208 -13.44 -18.58 14.87
CA VAL A 208 -13.44 -17.13 15.08
C VAL A 208 -12.53 -16.79 16.24
N VAL A 209 -11.46 -16.08 15.96
CA VAL A 209 -10.50 -15.57 16.94
C VAL A 209 -10.83 -14.14 17.27
N GLN A 210 -11.13 -13.85 18.52
CA GLN A 210 -11.30 -12.51 19.02
C GLN A 210 -10.00 -12.02 19.64
N VAL A 211 -9.50 -10.91 19.16
CA VAL A 211 -8.29 -10.27 19.68
C VAL A 211 -8.66 -8.98 20.40
N THR A 212 -8.21 -8.89 21.64
CA THR A 212 -8.21 -7.66 22.43
C THR A 212 -6.80 -7.09 22.41
N ILE A 213 -6.61 -5.92 21.80
CA ILE A 213 -5.28 -5.34 21.60
C ILE A 213 -5.13 -4.00 22.32
N SER A 214 -4.00 -3.82 22.98
CA SER A 214 -3.62 -2.60 23.71
C SER A 214 -2.12 -2.39 23.68
N SER A 215 -1.66 -1.25 24.19
CA SER A 215 -0.23 -0.95 24.37
C SER A 215 0.07 -0.50 25.79
N GLN A 216 1.28 -0.82 26.27
CA GLN A 216 1.78 -0.40 27.58
C GLN A 216 2.50 0.96 27.55
N ASP A 217 2.99 1.41 26.39
CA ASP A 217 3.88 2.56 26.30
C ASP A 217 3.54 3.52 25.17
N VAL A 218 3.81 3.16 23.91
CA VAL A 218 3.57 4.00 22.73
C VAL A 218 2.65 3.30 21.74
N ASN A 219 2.26 3.96 20.67
CA ASN A 219 1.48 3.31 19.62
C ASN A 219 2.32 2.26 18.89
N HIS A 220 1.73 1.07 18.68
CA HIS A 220 2.24 0.02 17.83
C HIS A 220 1.17 -0.39 16.82
N GLY A 221 1.57 -0.95 15.69
CA GLY A 221 0.64 -1.47 14.68
C GLY A 221 0.78 -2.98 14.56
N PHE A 222 -0.27 -3.73 14.85
CA PHE A 222 -0.32 -5.17 14.66
C PHE A 222 -0.70 -5.47 13.21
N TYR A 223 0.27 -5.91 12.41
CA TYR A 223 0.12 -6.11 10.98
C TYR A 223 0.63 -7.47 10.53
N ILE A 224 -0.19 -8.19 9.79
CA ILE A 224 0.14 -9.46 9.15
C ILE A 224 -0.21 -9.32 7.67
N PRO A 225 0.78 -9.34 6.76
CA PRO A 225 0.56 -9.10 5.33
C PRO A 225 -0.54 -9.98 4.71
N GLU A 226 -0.57 -11.27 5.03
CA GLU A 226 -1.54 -12.23 4.48
C GLU A 226 -2.96 -12.09 5.06
N PHE A 227 -3.12 -11.30 6.12
CA PHE A 227 -4.44 -10.98 6.67
C PHE A 227 -5.04 -9.71 6.07
N LEU A 228 -4.25 -8.97 5.32
CA LEU A 228 -4.60 -7.74 4.58
C LEU A 228 -5.21 -6.63 5.44
N PHE A 229 -5.00 -6.66 6.74
CA PHE A 229 -5.40 -5.59 7.65
C PHE A 229 -4.36 -5.36 8.75
N GLN A 230 -4.45 -4.21 9.37
CA GLN A 230 -3.71 -3.87 10.59
C GLN A 230 -4.66 -3.33 11.66
N ARG A 231 -4.23 -3.44 12.91
CA ARG A 231 -4.91 -2.83 14.06
C ARG A 231 -3.89 -2.16 14.96
N ASP A 232 -4.22 -0.97 15.41
CA ASP A 232 -3.33 -0.21 16.27
C ASP A 232 -3.51 -0.64 17.73
N ALA A 233 -2.37 -0.87 18.40
CA ALA A 233 -2.24 -0.99 19.84
C ALA A 233 -1.97 0.41 20.40
N VAL A 234 -2.95 0.98 21.10
CA VAL A 234 -2.90 2.38 21.57
C VAL A 234 -2.84 2.41 23.08
N PRO A 235 -1.95 3.17 23.72
CA PRO A 235 -1.88 3.31 25.16
C PRO A 235 -3.20 3.85 25.72
N GLY A 236 -3.72 3.20 26.77
CA GLY A 236 -4.96 3.62 27.43
C GLY A 236 -6.25 3.39 26.63
N HIS A 237 -6.16 2.79 25.43
CA HIS A 237 -7.30 2.42 24.62
C HIS A 237 -7.23 0.96 24.21
N VAL A 238 -8.35 0.24 24.39
CA VAL A 238 -8.47 -1.17 24.03
C VAL A 238 -9.23 -1.27 22.72
N ASN A 239 -8.57 -1.82 21.68
CA ASN A 239 -9.20 -2.18 20.43
C ASN A 239 -9.58 -3.66 20.46
N VAL A 240 -10.74 -4.01 19.89
CA VAL A 240 -11.18 -5.39 19.72
C VAL A 240 -11.48 -5.64 18.26
N PHE A 241 -11.04 -6.79 17.74
CA PHE A 241 -11.37 -7.22 16.38
C PHE A 241 -11.46 -8.75 16.31
N GLN A 242 -12.07 -9.26 15.25
CA GLN A 242 -12.22 -10.68 15.02
C GLN A 242 -11.67 -11.06 13.64
N PHE A 243 -11.11 -12.26 13.54
CA PHE A 243 -10.73 -12.85 12.26
C PHE A 243 -10.90 -14.37 12.28
N THR A 244 -11.08 -14.94 11.09
CA THR A 244 -11.22 -16.40 10.93
C THR A 244 -10.11 -16.88 9.99
N PRO A 245 -9.07 -17.56 10.50
CA PRO A 245 -8.03 -18.13 9.65
C PRO A 245 -8.60 -19.25 8.79
N ASN A 246 -8.26 -19.27 7.49
CA ASN A 246 -8.74 -20.28 6.55
C ASN A 246 -7.61 -21.08 5.87
N LYS A 247 -6.36 -20.84 6.27
CA LYS A 247 -5.18 -21.56 5.77
C LYS A 247 -4.28 -21.98 6.93
N LEU A 248 -3.84 -23.23 6.91
CA LEU A 248 -2.78 -23.72 7.81
C LEU A 248 -1.44 -23.11 7.42
N GLY A 249 -0.58 -22.85 8.40
CA GLY A 249 0.77 -22.35 8.16
C GLY A 249 1.25 -21.38 9.22
N VAL A 250 2.40 -20.77 8.94
CA VAL A 250 2.99 -19.72 9.78
C VAL A 250 3.02 -18.43 8.97
N PHE A 251 2.40 -17.40 9.49
CA PHE A 251 2.29 -16.09 8.90
C PHE A 251 3.10 -15.09 9.72
N ASN A 252 4.00 -14.36 9.06
CA ASN A 252 4.85 -13.41 9.75
C ASN A 252 4.12 -12.09 9.94
N GLY A 253 4.22 -11.53 11.14
CA GLY A 253 3.69 -10.23 11.49
C GLY A 253 4.78 -9.28 11.94
N GLN A 254 4.48 -7.99 11.89
CA GLN A 254 5.40 -6.93 12.27
C GLN A 254 4.66 -5.71 12.80
N CYS A 255 5.38 -4.88 13.55
CA CYS A 255 4.89 -3.56 13.91
C CYS A 255 4.84 -2.66 12.68
N SER A 256 3.71 -2.00 12.43
CA SER A 256 3.49 -1.10 11.29
C SER A 256 3.34 0.38 11.68
N ALA A 257 3.29 0.70 12.99
CA ALA A 257 3.31 2.06 13.49
C ALA A 257 4.67 2.37 14.14
N PHE A 258 5.33 3.44 13.70
CA PHE A 258 6.67 3.80 14.21
C PHE A 258 6.65 3.97 15.73
N CYS A 259 7.38 3.11 16.43
CA CYS A 259 7.42 3.00 17.90
C CYS A 259 8.81 3.23 18.50
N GLY A 260 9.78 3.73 17.73
CA GLY A 260 11.11 4.07 18.22
C GLY A 260 12.25 3.27 17.58
N LEU A 261 13.40 3.19 18.28
CA LEU A 261 14.66 2.73 17.73
C LEU A 261 14.64 1.31 17.13
N MET A 262 14.00 0.36 17.82
CA MET A 262 13.94 -1.05 17.38
C MET A 262 12.64 -1.40 16.67
N HIS A 263 11.91 -0.40 16.15
CA HIS A 263 10.67 -0.61 15.41
C HIS A 263 10.77 -1.70 14.32
N HIS A 264 11.85 -1.70 13.55
CA HIS A 264 12.10 -2.68 12.48
C HIS A 264 12.30 -4.12 12.98
N ALA A 265 12.68 -4.30 14.24
CA ALA A 265 12.92 -5.59 14.86
C ALA A 265 11.69 -6.12 15.64
N MET A 266 10.65 -5.32 15.82
CA MET A 266 9.45 -5.68 16.56
C MET A 266 8.54 -6.57 15.71
N ARG A 267 8.86 -7.86 15.66
CA ARG A 267 8.20 -8.87 14.84
C ARG A 267 7.48 -9.91 15.69
N PHE A 268 6.63 -10.70 15.05
CA PHE A 268 5.95 -11.86 15.62
C PHE A 268 5.55 -12.83 14.51
N SER A 269 4.98 -13.97 14.86
CA SER A 269 4.34 -14.86 13.89
C SER A 269 2.99 -15.35 14.40
N VAL A 270 2.09 -15.69 13.45
CA VAL A 270 0.83 -16.38 13.73
C VAL A 270 0.91 -17.77 13.13
N LYS A 271 0.82 -18.79 13.99
CA LYS A 271 0.77 -20.19 13.56
C LYS A 271 -0.67 -20.67 13.57
N VAL A 272 -1.20 -20.93 12.38
CA VAL A 272 -2.53 -21.52 12.21
C VAL A 272 -2.38 -23.04 12.17
N VAL A 273 -3.04 -23.73 13.07
CA VAL A 273 -2.98 -25.18 13.26
C VAL A 273 -4.37 -25.82 13.16
N THR A 274 -4.44 -27.14 13.10
CA THR A 274 -5.72 -27.85 13.24
C THR A 274 -6.30 -27.71 14.64
N GLN A 275 -7.62 -27.92 14.80
CA GLN A 275 -8.25 -27.86 16.12
C GLN A 275 -7.60 -28.86 17.12
N ALA A 276 -7.30 -30.05 16.66
CA ALA A 276 -6.67 -31.08 17.53
C ALA A 276 -5.26 -30.67 17.98
N GLU A 277 -4.47 -30.06 17.12
CA GLU A 277 -3.14 -29.53 17.45
C GLU A 277 -3.24 -28.35 18.42
N TYR A 278 -4.26 -27.48 18.24
CA TYR A 278 -4.52 -26.38 19.15
C TYR A 278 -4.90 -26.86 20.54
N ASP A 279 -5.82 -27.81 20.63
CA ASP A 279 -6.26 -28.40 21.92
C ASP A 279 -5.09 -29.08 22.64
N ALA A 280 -4.27 -29.81 21.91
CA ALA A 280 -3.06 -30.43 22.48
C ALA A 280 -2.05 -29.38 22.96
N TRP A 281 -1.89 -28.28 22.23
CA TRP A 281 -1.00 -27.17 22.58
C TRP A 281 -1.50 -26.44 23.85
N ILE A 282 -2.81 -26.18 23.96
CA ILE A 282 -3.42 -25.60 25.15
C ILE A 282 -3.26 -26.55 26.35
N ALA A 283 -3.51 -27.86 26.18
CA ALA A 283 -3.37 -28.87 27.24
C ALA A 283 -1.91 -28.99 27.73
N ALA A 284 -0.94 -28.74 26.84
CA ALA A 284 0.49 -28.72 27.20
C ALA A 284 0.90 -27.44 27.96
N GLY A 285 0.01 -26.46 28.10
CA GLY A 285 0.30 -25.17 28.75
C GLY A 285 1.05 -24.18 27.86
N GLY A 286 0.91 -24.28 26.54
CA GLY A 286 1.55 -23.36 25.57
C GLY A 286 2.91 -23.83 25.07
N PRO A 287 3.85 -22.93 24.75
CA PRO A 287 5.17 -23.28 24.22
C PRO A 287 5.89 -24.20 25.20
N SER A 288 6.34 -25.39 24.73
CA SER A 288 7.13 -26.27 25.59
C SER A 288 8.39 -25.53 26.05
N ALA A 289 8.69 -25.58 27.34
CA ALA A 289 9.85 -24.91 27.97
C ALA A 289 11.21 -25.30 27.35
N ASN A 290 11.24 -26.27 26.45
CA ASN A 290 12.44 -26.78 25.78
C ASN A 290 12.71 -26.13 24.39
N ALA A 291 11.78 -25.30 23.84
CA ALA A 291 11.95 -24.66 22.53
C ALA A 291 12.38 -23.20 22.59
N ALA A 292 12.31 -22.60 23.77
CA ALA A 292 12.80 -21.24 23.98
C ALA A 292 13.30 -21.17 25.43
N GLY A 293 14.54 -20.79 25.64
CA GLY A 293 15.16 -20.64 26.98
C GLY A 293 14.55 -19.52 27.82
N PHE A 294 13.22 -19.45 27.89
CA PHE A 294 12.46 -18.56 28.76
C PHE A 294 11.62 -19.35 29.74
N ALA A 295 12.06 -19.30 31.01
CA ALA A 295 11.29 -19.75 32.13
C ALA A 295 9.92 -19.06 32.10
N THR A 296 8.85 -19.85 32.04
CA THR A 296 7.50 -19.44 32.41
C THR A 296 7.57 -18.91 33.83
N LEU A 297 7.66 -17.59 34.00
CA LEU A 297 7.42 -16.94 35.27
C LEU A 297 5.92 -17.16 35.56
N ARG A 298 5.58 -18.28 36.20
CA ARG A 298 4.32 -18.42 36.94
C ARG A 298 4.37 -17.39 38.05
N MET A 299 3.87 -16.18 37.77
CA MET A 299 3.44 -15.30 38.85
C MET A 299 2.25 -15.98 39.53
N THR A 300 2.51 -16.59 40.67
CA THR A 300 1.47 -16.96 41.60
C THR A 300 0.65 -15.72 41.89
N THR A 301 -0.63 -15.78 41.52
CA THR A 301 -1.65 -14.77 41.82
C THR A 301 -1.90 -14.72 43.34
N SER A 302 -1.00 -14.08 44.06
CA SER A 302 -1.21 -13.63 45.42
C SER A 302 -0.69 -12.21 45.52
N HIS A 303 -1.54 -11.27 45.25
CA HIS A 303 -1.56 -9.83 45.51
C HIS A 303 -1.93 -8.98 44.28
N VAL A 304 -3.15 -9.12 43.79
CA VAL A 304 -3.89 -8.02 43.14
C VAL A 304 -5.35 -8.13 43.58
N ALA A 305 -5.58 -8.00 44.87
CA ALA A 305 -6.84 -7.53 45.38
C ALA A 305 -6.57 -6.13 45.91
N ASP A 306 -7.04 -5.14 45.21
CA ASP A 306 -7.20 -3.72 45.50
C ASP A 306 -6.51 -2.80 44.48
N ALA A 307 -7.08 -2.75 43.28
CA ALA A 307 -7.08 -1.54 42.49
C ALA A 307 -8.31 -1.57 41.57
N THR A 308 -9.47 -1.30 42.17
CA THR A 308 -10.64 -0.91 41.38
C THR A 308 -10.38 0.48 40.81
N PRO A 309 -10.23 0.65 39.50
CA PRO A 309 -10.22 2.00 38.94
C PRO A 309 -11.66 2.52 39.01
N ALA A 310 -11.83 3.63 39.69
CA ALA A 310 -13.04 4.43 39.72
C ALA A 310 -13.36 4.94 38.30
N ILE A 311 -13.99 4.12 37.46
CA ILE A 311 -14.63 4.51 36.22
C ILE A 311 -16.12 4.67 36.50
N SER A 312 -16.46 5.70 37.26
CA SER A 312 -17.84 6.19 37.35
C SER A 312 -17.84 7.69 37.53
N ARG A 313 -17.49 8.47 36.52
CA ARG A 313 -17.87 9.89 36.39
C ARG A 313 -17.41 10.49 35.06
N PHE A 314 -17.92 9.97 33.94
CA PHE A 314 -17.93 10.74 32.70
C PHE A 314 -19.07 10.27 31.77
N ASN A 315 -20.30 10.30 32.32
CA ASN A 315 -21.50 10.21 31.50
C ASN A 315 -22.46 11.28 31.99
N ARG A 316 -22.27 12.51 31.54
CA ARG A 316 -23.29 13.55 31.39
C ARG A 316 -22.65 14.83 30.85
N ILE A 317 -22.53 14.95 29.55
CA ILE A 317 -22.73 16.24 28.87
C ILE A 317 -23.66 15.94 27.69
N THR A 318 -24.91 16.24 27.95
CA THR A 318 -25.98 16.52 26.97
C THR A 318 -25.66 17.85 26.29
N MET A 319 -25.55 17.87 24.98
CA MET A 319 -26.20 18.75 23.99
C MET A 319 -25.58 18.49 22.62
#